data_745a662050df9e9cbfc164f965e4f6e1
#
_entry.id   745a662050df9e9cbfc164f965e4f6e1
#
_cell.length_a   1.000
_cell.length_b   1.000
_cell.length_c   1.000
_cell.angle_alpha   90.00
_cell.angle_beta   90.00
_cell.angle_gamma   90.00
#
_symmetry.space_group_name_H-M   'P 1'
#
loop_
_entity.id
_entity.type
_entity.pdbx_description
1 polymer ?
#
loop_
_entity_poly.entity_id
_entity_poly.type
_entity_poly.pdbx_seq_one_letter_code
_entity_poly.pdbx_strand_id
1 'polypeptide(L)'
;MKILSCTKLYIYSFNIVNLNLSFIIARLVIAAELGLGIGFIINCFHKFFRLLYIIALLFFSSILIYAWIIGKTGNCHCFGELFDLNPAQSLIKNAALFIALLLIKDVKEFNFKYKKLIVTAAMLGCLLTVFIVSPPDNFNLYKHKKYDVNVELLENQLNTPPLSADNLCAGRKMLCFYTTKCEYCILTANKISLIQQNNNINTTCIFNIFWGEEADLPNFYMKSGASHYNYDFINVIDFLKITNGVMPIVLLMEDGNIIKQYDYRNIDENYIVEFFIRN
;
A
#
# COMPACT_ATOMS: atom_id res chain seq x y z
N MET A 1 10.36 3.80 -1.59
CA MET A 1 9.63 2.67 -0.98
C MET A 1 8.15 2.97 -0.75
N LYS A 2 7.75 4.17 -0.36
CA LYS A 2 6.37 4.60 -0.13
C LYS A 2 5.51 4.59 -1.41
N ILE A 3 6.04 5.07 -2.55
CA ILE A 3 5.35 5.04 -3.86
C ILE A 3 4.82 3.64 -4.18
N LEU A 4 5.67 2.62 -4.10
CA LEU A 4 5.29 1.23 -4.33
C LEU A 4 4.19 0.76 -3.38
N SER A 5 4.21 1.23 -2.12
CA SER A 5 3.20 0.88 -1.13
C SER A 5 1.84 1.51 -1.45
N CYS A 6 1.83 2.75 -1.88
CA CYS A 6 0.60 3.44 -2.28
C CYS A 6 0.04 2.85 -3.58
N THR A 7 0.87 2.63 -4.60
CA THR A 7 0.45 2.03 -5.88
C THR A 7 -0.17 0.65 -5.70
N LYS A 8 0.42 -0.23 -4.86
CA LYS A 8 -0.13 -1.56 -4.60
C LYS A 8 -1.50 -1.51 -3.92
N LEU A 9 -1.68 -0.62 -2.92
CA LEU A 9 -2.96 -0.45 -2.22
C LEU A 9 -4.02 0.16 -3.16
N TYR A 10 -3.62 1.08 -4.04
CA TYR A 10 -4.50 1.62 -5.07
C TYR A 10 -4.98 0.52 -6.03
N ILE A 11 -4.08 -0.34 -6.54
CA ILE A 11 -4.46 -1.49 -7.39
C ILE A 11 -5.40 -2.45 -6.62
N TYR A 12 -5.06 -2.77 -5.37
CA TYR A 12 -5.86 -3.65 -4.54
C TYR A 12 -7.25 -3.09 -4.22
N SER A 13 -7.38 -1.76 -4.13
CA SER A 13 -8.66 -1.10 -3.85
C SER A 13 -9.74 -1.32 -4.92
N PHE A 14 -9.38 -1.73 -6.14
CA PHE A 14 -10.35 -2.07 -7.20
C PHE A 14 -11.01 -3.44 -7.01
N ASN A 15 -10.54 -4.24 -6.06
CA ASN A 15 -11.03 -5.60 -5.76
C ASN A 15 -11.02 -6.56 -6.98
N ILE A 16 -10.08 -6.34 -7.92
CA ILE A 16 -9.93 -7.19 -9.12
C ILE A 16 -8.88 -8.27 -8.87
N VAL A 17 -7.90 -7.97 -8.02
CA VAL A 17 -6.75 -8.85 -7.72
C VAL A 17 -6.56 -8.94 -6.22
N ASN A 18 -6.04 -10.06 -5.74
CA ASN A 18 -5.68 -10.22 -4.33
C ASN A 18 -4.46 -9.36 -3.96
N LEU A 19 -4.25 -9.16 -2.66
CA LEU A 19 -3.19 -8.31 -2.13
C LEU A 19 -1.80 -8.73 -2.62
N ASN A 20 -1.49 -10.03 -2.68
CA ASN A 20 -0.19 -10.53 -3.11
C ASN A 20 0.09 -10.23 -4.59
N LEU A 21 -0.91 -10.37 -5.45
CA LEU A 21 -0.79 -10.06 -6.87
C LEU A 21 -0.64 -8.55 -7.10
N SER A 22 -1.34 -7.72 -6.33
CA SER A 22 -1.20 -6.26 -6.40
C SER A 22 0.24 -5.80 -6.11
N PHE A 23 0.96 -6.53 -5.23
CA PHE A 23 2.37 -6.24 -4.95
C PHE A 23 3.27 -6.46 -6.16
N ILE A 24 3.02 -7.50 -6.94
CA ILE A 24 3.79 -7.81 -8.14
C ILE A 24 3.45 -6.81 -9.25
N ILE A 25 2.14 -6.58 -9.49
CA ILE A 25 1.67 -5.65 -10.53
C ILE A 25 2.22 -4.25 -10.31
N ALA A 26 2.20 -3.73 -9.08
CA ALA A 26 2.74 -2.40 -8.77
C ALA A 26 4.23 -2.28 -9.16
N ARG A 27 5.03 -3.33 -8.95
CA ARG A 27 6.45 -3.34 -9.32
C ARG A 27 6.64 -3.40 -10.83
N LEU A 28 5.85 -4.21 -11.51
CA LEU A 28 5.89 -4.30 -12.97
C LEU A 28 5.51 -2.97 -13.63
N VAL A 29 4.51 -2.28 -13.10
CA VAL A 29 4.09 -0.95 -13.57
C VAL A 29 5.25 0.05 -13.43
N ILE A 30 5.85 0.15 -12.24
CA ILE A 30 6.94 1.10 -11.99
C ILE A 30 8.18 0.73 -12.82
N ALA A 31 8.51 -0.56 -12.95
CA ALA A 31 9.63 -1.00 -13.79
C ALA A 31 9.38 -0.66 -15.28
N ALA A 32 8.14 -0.80 -15.76
CA ALA A 32 7.77 -0.44 -17.11
C ALA A 32 7.86 1.08 -17.33
N GLU A 33 7.39 1.91 -16.40
CA GLU A 33 7.50 3.38 -16.48
C GLU A 33 8.97 3.82 -16.53
N LEU A 34 9.82 3.28 -15.65
CA LEU A 34 11.27 3.55 -15.65
C LEU A 34 11.90 3.11 -16.97
N GLY A 35 11.56 1.90 -17.43
CA GLY A 35 12.07 1.35 -18.68
C GLY A 35 11.68 2.20 -19.89
N LEU A 36 10.41 2.64 -19.97
CA LEU A 36 9.95 3.54 -21.02
C LEU A 36 10.71 4.87 -21.00
N GLY A 37 10.90 5.45 -19.82
CA GLY A 37 11.67 6.68 -19.66
C GLY A 37 13.12 6.53 -20.16
N ILE A 38 13.82 5.48 -19.72
CA ILE A 38 15.19 5.19 -20.16
C ILE A 38 15.25 4.88 -21.67
N GLY A 39 14.26 4.12 -22.19
CA GLY A 39 14.17 3.82 -23.63
C GLY A 39 14.03 5.09 -24.48
N PHE A 40 13.30 6.09 -24.00
CA PHE A 40 13.20 7.41 -24.60
C PHE A 40 14.55 8.15 -24.59
N ILE A 41 15.28 8.13 -23.46
CA ILE A 41 16.57 8.81 -23.31
C ILE A 41 17.63 8.19 -24.22
N ILE A 42 17.68 6.85 -24.29
CA ILE A 42 18.64 6.15 -25.19
C ILE A 42 18.34 6.44 -26.67
N ASN A 43 17.09 6.73 -27.03
CA ASN A 43 16.66 7.16 -28.36
C ASN A 43 17.11 6.24 -29.52
N CYS A 44 17.15 4.91 -29.30
CA CYS A 44 17.59 3.95 -30.33
C CYS A 44 16.42 3.33 -31.12
N PHE A 45 15.23 3.33 -30.55
CA PHE A 45 13.99 2.78 -31.12
C PHE A 45 12.85 3.75 -30.86
N HIS A 46 13.02 5.00 -31.26
CA HIS A 46 12.11 6.10 -30.92
C HIS A 46 10.66 5.79 -31.26
N LYS A 47 10.36 5.30 -32.47
CA LYS A 47 9.00 4.98 -32.91
C LYS A 47 8.35 3.91 -32.05
N PHE A 48 9.11 2.88 -31.65
CA PHE A 48 8.62 1.78 -30.81
C PHE A 48 8.32 2.27 -29.39
N PHE A 49 9.25 2.99 -28.76
CA PHE A 49 9.02 3.51 -27.41
C PHE A 49 7.92 4.57 -27.36
N ARG A 50 7.82 5.40 -28.38
CA ARG A 50 6.73 6.37 -28.52
C ARG A 50 5.37 5.66 -28.57
N LEU A 51 5.22 4.61 -29.39
CA LEU A 51 3.99 3.83 -29.47
C LEU A 51 3.66 3.19 -28.12
N LEU A 52 4.62 2.55 -27.46
CA LEU A 52 4.42 1.95 -26.13
C LEU A 52 4.00 3.00 -25.10
N TYR A 53 4.61 4.18 -25.11
CA TYR A 53 4.25 5.26 -24.18
C TYR A 53 2.83 5.78 -24.43
N ILE A 54 2.40 5.91 -25.68
CA ILE A 54 1.02 6.26 -26.04
C ILE A 54 0.05 5.20 -25.50
N ILE A 55 0.32 3.93 -25.73
CA ILE A 55 -0.51 2.83 -25.22
C ILE A 55 -0.58 2.88 -23.67
N ALA A 56 0.54 3.07 -22.99
CA ALA A 56 0.57 3.20 -21.55
C ALA A 56 -0.23 4.40 -21.04
N LEU A 57 -0.11 5.57 -21.66
CA LEU A 57 -0.90 6.75 -21.31
C LEU A 57 -2.40 6.53 -21.47
N LEU A 58 -2.83 5.91 -22.58
CA LEU A 58 -4.24 5.58 -22.80
C LEU A 58 -4.76 4.58 -21.76
N PHE A 59 -3.97 3.55 -21.46
CA PHE A 59 -4.31 2.55 -20.44
C PHE A 59 -4.46 3.19 -19.06
N PHE A 60 -3.48 3.97 -18.60
CA PHE A 60 -3.56 4.65 -17.31
C PHE A 60 -4.69 5.68 -17.26
N SER A 61 -4.92 6.41 -18.36
CA SER A 61 -6.04 7.34 -18.43
C SER A 61 -7.39 6.64 -18.32
N SER A 62 -7.55 5.46 -18.91
CA SER A 62 -8.78 4.68 -18.78
C SER A 62 -9.04 4.21 -17.35
N ILE A 63 -7.98 3.80 -16.62
CA ILE A 63 -8.08 3.45 -15.19
C ILE A 63 -8.47 4.68 -14.36
N LEU A 64 -7.88 5.85 -14.62
CA LEU A 64 -8.21 7.09 -13.91
C LEU A 64 -9.65 7.54 -14.16
N ILE A 65 -10.14 7.44 -15.40
CA ILE A 65 -11.54 7.72 -15.74
C ILE A 65 -12.47 6.76 -15.00
N TYR A 66 -12.17 5.46 -15.01
CA TYR A 66 -12.94 4.47 -14.28
C TYR A 66 -12.96 4.77 -12.77
N ALA A 67 -11.81 5.07 -12.17
CA ALA A 67 -11.71 5.45 -10.76
C ALA A 67 -12.55 6.68 -10.43
N TRP A 68 -12.55 7.67 -11.32
CA TRP A 68 -13.35 8.89 -11.18
C TRP A 68 -14.85 8.60 -11.24
N ILE A 69 -15.31 7.76 -12.18
CA ILE A 69 -16.72 7.38 -12.33
C ILE A 69 -17.24 6.64 -11.07
N ILE A 70 -16.43 5.76 -10.47
CA ILE A 70 -16.83 5.04 -9.25
C ILE A 70 -16.62 5.84 -7.95
N GLY A 71 -16.31 7.15 -8.07
CA GLY A 71 -16.18 8.05 -6.93
C GLY A 71 -14.93 7.87 -6.09
N LYS A 72 -13.91 7.14 -6.56
CA LYS A 72 -12.60 7.03 -5.91
C LYS A 72 -11.78 8.30 -6.17
N THR A 73 -11.95 9.30 -5.30
CA THR A 73 -11.28 10.61 -5.41
C THR A 73 -9.90 10.64 -4.75
N GLY A 74 -9.50 9.55 -4.09
CA GLY A 74 -8.20 9.44 -3.42
C GLY A 74 -7.03 9.62 -4.39
N ASN A 75 -5.90 10.10 -3.86
CA ASN A 75 -4.68 10.29 -4.65
C ASN A 75 -4.23 8.95 -5.25
N CYS A 76 -3.99 8.92 -6.57
CA CYS A 76 -3.47 7.73 -7.24
C CYS A 76 -1.99 7.47 -6.92
N HIS A 77 -1.31 8.41 -6.25
CA HIS A 77 0.11 8.40 -5.92
C HIS A 77 1.05 8.09 -7.10
N CYS A 78 0.57 8.32 -8.33
CA CYS A 78 1.34 8.06 -9.56
C CYS A 78 2.64 8.89 -9.66
N PHE A 79 2.78 9.94 -8.86
CA PHE A 79 3.99 10.77 -8.73
C PHE A 79 4.67 10.66 -7.36
N GLY A 80 4.29 9.67 -6.55
CA GLY A 80 4.79 9.57 -5.18
C GLY A 80 4.25 10.71 -4.31
N GLU A 81 5.11 11.25 -3.46
CA GLU A 81 4.78 12.29 -2.48
C GLU A 81 5.06 13.71 -2.97
N LEU A 82 5.69 13.84 -4.15
CA LEU A 82 6.08 15.17 -4.66
C LEU A 82 4.86 16.00 -5.07
N PHE A 83 3.80 15.34 -5.55
CA PHE A 83 2.55 16.00 -5.95
C PHE A 83 1.36 15.10 -5.63
N ASP A 84 0.51 15.55 -4.73
CA ASP A 84 -0.80 14.94 -4.47
C ASP A 84 -1.77 15.34 -5.57
N LEU A 85 -1.78 14.58 -6.66
CA LEU A 85 -2.67 14.82 -7.79
C LEU A 85 -3.95 14.00 -7.64
N ASN A 86 -5.08 14.67 -7.71
CA ASN A 86 -6.37 14.01 -7.85
C ASN A 86 -6.51 13.38 -9.27
N PRO A 87 -7.48 12.46 -9.48
CA PRO A 87 -7.65 11.80 -10.78
C PRO A 87 -7.81 12.78 -11.96
N ALA A 88 -8.52 13.91 -11.76
CA ALA A 88 -8.71 14.92 -12.81
C ALA A 88 -7.40 15.62 -13.20
N GLN A 89 -6.59 16.02 -12.21
CA GLN A 89 -5.27 16.61 -12.46
C GLN A 89 -4.33 15.64 -13.16
N SER A 90 -4.39 14.35 -12.78
CA SER A 90 -3.61 13.29 -13.44
C SER A 90 -4.03 13.10 -14.91
N LEU A 91 -5.32 13.21 -15.22
CA LEU A 91 -5.83 13.17 -16.60
C LEU A 91 -5.35 14.36 -17.43
N ILE A 92 -5.38 15.59 -16.88
CA ILE A 92 -4.86 16.79 -17.54
C ILE A 92 -3.39 16.61 -17.89
N LYS A 93 -2.59 16.12 -16.95
CA LYS A 93 -1.18 15.81 -17.17
C LYS A 93 -1.00 14.77 -18.29
N ASN A 94 -1.76 13.67 -18.26
CA ASN A 94 -1.68 12.63 -19.28
C ASN A 94 -2.05 13.18 -20.66
N ALA A 95 -3.05 14.06 -20.75
CA ALA A 95 -3.43 14.75 -21.98
C ALA A 95 -2.29 15.64 -22.51
N ALA A 96 -1.64 16.40 -21.63
CA ALA A 96 -0.50 17.25 -22.02
C ALA A 96 0.67 16.39 -22.53
N LEU A 97 0.99 15.28 -21.87
CA LEU A 97 2.03 14.34 -22.32
C LEU A 97 1.66 13.68 -23.66
N PHE A 98 0.40 13.31 -23.85
CA PHE A 98 -0.09 12.75 -25.12
C PHE A 98 0.08 13.73 -26.27
N ILE A 99 -0.30 15.01 -26.09
CA ILE A 99 -0.11 16.07 -27.09
C ILE A 99 1.39 16.25 -27.38
N ALA A 100 2.24 16.31 -26.36
CA ALA A 100 3.69 16.42 -26.53
C ALA A 100 4.25 15.26 -27.37
N LEU A 101 3.80 14.02 -27.11
CA LEU A 101 4.22 12.85 -27.90
C LEU A 101 3.75 12.89 -29.35
N LEU A 102 2.60 13.52 -29.65
CA LEU A 102 2.13 13.71 -31.01
C LEU A 102 2.96 14.75 -31.78
N LEU A 103 3.46 15.77 -31.08
CA LEU A 103 4.29 16.84 -31.67
C LEU A 103 5.73 16.35 -31.95
N ILE A 104 6.26 15.42 -31.17
CA ILE A 104 7.60 14.87 -31.37
C ILE A 104 7.56 13.77 -32.45
N LYS A 105 7.60 14.13 -33.73
CA LYS A 105 7.47 13.17 -34.83
C LYS A 105 8.79 12.63 -35.36
N ASP A 106 9.76 13.48 -35.60
CA ASP A 106 10.98 13.14 -36.35
C ASP A 106 12.23 13.39 -35.53
N VAL A 107 12.50 12.47 -34.61
CA VAL A 107 13.75 12.48 -33.84
C VAL A 107 14.75 11.56 -34.50
N LYS A 108 15.97 12.07 -34.77
CA LYS A 108 17.06 11.28 -35.34
C LYS A 108 17.48 10.22 -34.32
N GLU A 109 17.27 8.95 -34.67
CA GLU A 109 17.65 7.81 -33.81
C GLU A 109 19.16 7.64 -33.76
N PHE A 110 19.67 7.31 -32.57
CA PHE A 110 21.04 6.86 -32.43
C PHE A 110 21.19 5.44 -32.97
N ASN A 111 22.15 5.25 -33.90
CA ASN A 111 22.41 3.95 -34.50
C ASN A 111 23.84 3.49 -34.17
N PHE A 112 23.96 2.46 -33.35
CA PHE A 112 25.22 1.83 -33.00
C PHE A 112 25.11 0.32 -32.96
N LYS A 113 26.24 -0.37 -33.10
CA LYS A 113 26.32 -1.83 -33.33
C LYS A 113 25.57 -2.69 -32.28
N TYR A 114 25.59 -2.28 -31.01
CA TYR A 114 25.05 -3.04 -29.87
C TYR A 114 23.75 -2.46 -29.29
N LYS A 115 23.01 -1.64 -30.06
CA LYS A 115 21.81 -0.94 -29.57
C LYS A 115 20.76 -1.86 -28.95
N LYS A 116 20.50 -3.02 -29.54
CA LYS A 116 19.54 -4.00 -29.00
C LYS A 116 19.97 -4.52 -27.64
N LEU A 117 21.24 -4.89 -27.49
CA LEU A 117 21.80 -5.41 -26.25
C LEU A 117 21.73 -4.39 -25.13
N ILE A 118 22.10 -3.13 -25.40
CA ILE A 118 22.07 -2.05 -24.41
C ILE A 118 20.65 -1.75 -23.96
N VAL A 119 19.69 -1.64 -24.88
CA VAL A 119 18.28 -1.42 -24.53
C VAL A 119 17.73 -2.59 -23.70
N THR A 120 17.99 -3.84 -24.11
CA THR A 120 17.54 -5.02 -23.36
C THR A 120 18.17 -5.06 -21.96
N ALA A 121 19.46 -4.81 -21.85
CA ALA A 121 20.17 -4.76 -20.56
C ALA A 121 19.63 -3.64 -19.65
N ALA A 122 19.31 -2.47 -20.21
CA ALA A 122 18.70 -1.37 -19.47
C ALA A 122 17.29 -1.73 -18.95
N MET A 123 16.46 -2.36 -19.80
CA MET A 123 15.11 -2.81 -19.41
C MET A 123 15.17 -3.86 -18.31
N LEU A 124 16.05 -4.86 -18.44
CA LEU A 124 16.27 -5.87 -17.39
C LEU A 124 16.81 -5.24 -16.11
N GLY A 125 17.72 -4.27 -16.24
CA GLY A 125 18.26 -3.50 -15.12
C GLY A 125 17.15 -2.77 -14.36
N CYS A 126 16.23 -2.09 -15.04
CA CYS A 126 15.09 -1.44 -14.42
C CYS A 126 14.21 -2.44 -13.64
N LEU A 127 13.89 -3.57 -14.27
CA LEU A 127 13.09 -4.61 -13.63
C LEU A 127 13.77 -5.14 -12.36
N LEU A 128 15.02 -5.55 -12.46
CA LEU A 128 15.79 -6.08 -11.33
C LEU A 128 15.94 -5.04 -10.21
N THR A 129 16.24 -3.78 -10.55
CA THR A 129 16.41 -2.72 -9.56
C THR A 129 15.14 -2.54 -8.71
N VAL A 130 13.95 -2.50 -9.32
CA VAL A 130 12.70 -2.33 -8.58
C VAL A 130 12.46 -3.50 -7.62
N PHE A 131 12.72 -4.74 -8.02
CA PHE A 131 12.54 -5.91 -7.16
C PHE A 131 13.61 -6.04 -6.07
N ILE A 132 14.85 -5.65 -6.33
CA ILE A 132 15.95 -5.69 -5.35
C ILE A 132 15.78 -4.58 -4.31
N VAL A 133 15.52 -3.34 -4.74
CA VAL A 133 15.38 -2.17 -3.85
C VAL A 133 14.13 -2.28 -2.97
N SER A 134 13.06 -2.85 -3.51
CA SER A 134 11.82 -3.03 -2.76
C SER A 134 11.22 -4.42 -3.00
N PRO A 135 11.69 -5.45 -2.28
CA PRO A 135 11.12 -6.78 -2.38
C PRO A 135 9.61 -6.79 -2.04
N PRO A 136 8.82 -7.70 -2.63
CA PRO A 136 7.40 -7.83 -2.32
C PRO A 136 7.16 -8.04 -0.83
N ASP A 137 6.04 -7.51 -0.31
CA ASP A 137 5.56 -7.86 1.03
C ASP A 137 5.26 -9.37 1.04
N ASN A 138 5.25 -9.97 2.21
CA ASN A 138 5.12 -11.42 2.39
C ASN A 138 6.25 -12.26 1.76
N PHE A 139 7.33 -11.62 1.31
CA PHE A 139 8.53 -12.34 0.91
C PHE A 139 9.14 -13.07 2.12
N ASN A 140 9.83 -14.19 1.89
CA ASN A 140 10.38 -15.05 2.95
C ASN A 140 11.15 -14.29 4.05
N LEU A 141 11.79 -13.17 3.71
CA LEU A 141 12.50 -12.29 4.65
C LEU A 141 11.58 -11.68 5.74
N TYR A 142 10.28 -11.54 5.46
CA TYR A 142 9.31 -10.88 6.35
C TYR A 142 8.37 -11.86 7.05
N LYS A 143 8.13 -13.05 6.46
CA LYS A 143 7.14 -14.04 6.93
C LYS A 143 7.39 -14.55 8.35
N HIS A 144 8.64 -14.63 8.79
CA HIS A 144 9.04 -15.28 10.04
C HIS A 144 9.42 -14.30 11.14
N LYS A 145 9.16 -13.01 10.96
CA LYS A 145 9.47 -12.03 11.98
C LYS A 145 8.46 -12.16 13.12
N LYS A 146 8.90 -12.70 14.25
CA LYS A 146 8.12 -12.68 15.49
C LYS A 146 8.40 -11.36 16.22
N TYR A 147 7.35 -10.76 16.72
CA TYR A 147 7.43 -9.57 17.57
C TYR A 147 7.25 -10.04 19.01
N ASP A 148 8.05 -9.48 19.88
CA ASP A 148 7.98 -9.78 21.32
C ASP A 148 6.95 -8.82 21.95
N VAL A 149 5.66 -9.16 21.78
CA VAL A 149 4.57 -8.41 22.41
C VAL A 149 4.48 -8.81 23.86
N ASN A 150 4.44 -7.84 24.76
CA ASN A 150 4.28 -8.09 26.19
C ASN A 150 2.83 -8.46 26.50
N VAL A 151 2.56 -9.78 26.53
CA VAL A 151 1.21 -10.33 26.70
C VAL A 151 0.61 -9.96 28.05
N GLU A 152 1.39 -10.01 29.12
CA GLU A 152 0.92 -9.70 30.48
C GLU A 152 0.44 -8.24 30.60
N LEU A 153 1.23 -7.30 30.04
CA LEU A 153 0.81 -5.89 30.00
C LEU A 153 -0.40 -5.68 29.10
N LEU A 154 -0.46 -6.37 27.97
CA LEU A 154 -1.62 -6.29 27.08
C LEU A 154 -2.89 -6.77 27.79
N GLU A 155 -2.88 -7.93 28.44
CA GLU A 155 -4.00 -8.46 29.21
C GLU A 155 -4.46 -7.50 30.31
N ASN A 156 -3.49 -6.93 31.06
CA ASN A 156 -3.79 -5.94 32.08
C ASN A 156 -4.47 -4.69 31.49
N GLN A 157 -4.03 -4.19 30.35
CA GLN A 157 -4.66 -3.03 29.67
C GLN A 157 -6.04 -3.38 29.12
N LEU A 158 -6.24 -4.57 28.52
CA LEU A 158 -7.52 -5.02 28.02
C LEU A 158 -8.58 -5.18 29.14
N ASN A 159 -8.16 -5.46 30.37
CA ASN A 159 -9.02 -5.61 31.52
C ASN A 159 -9.22 -4.30 32.34
N THR A 160 -8.57 -3.20 31.93
CA THR A 160 -8.68 -1.89 32.61
C THR A 160 -9.36 -0.86 31.68
N PRO A 161 -10.14 0.11 32.22
CA PRO A 161 -10.63 1.21 31.41
C PRO A 161 -9.46 1.99 30.76
N PRO A 162 -9.64 2.47 29.50
CA PRO A 162 -10.87 2.46 28.71
C PRO A 162 -11.18 1.14 27.99
N LEU A 163 -10.18 0.29 27.70
CA LEU A 163 -10.27 -0.86 26.81
C LEU A 163 -11.21 -1.97 27.33
N SER A 164 -11.39 -2.07 28.64
CA SER A 164 -12.27 -3.11 29.23
C SER A 164 -13.76 -2.98 28.83
N ALA A 165 -14.18 -1.78 28.41
CA ALA A 165 -15.57 -1.52 28.00
C ALA A 165 -15.91 -2.22 26.68
N ASP A 166 -14.93 -2.51 25.81
CA ASP A 166 -15.13 -3.03 24.46
C ASP A 166 -15.12 -4.56 24.36
N ASN A 167 -14.97 -5.25 25.50
CA ASN A 167 -14.93 -6.73 25.59
C ASN A 167 -13.97 -7.36 24.57
N LEU A 168 -12.76 -6.82 24.47
CA LEU A 168 -11.76 -7.20 23.47
C LEU A 168 -11.19 -8.59 23.67
N CYS A 169 -11.37 -9.17 24.85
CA CYS A 169 -10.96 -10.54 25.19
C CYS A 169 -11.95 -11.62 24.76
N ALA A 170 -13.13 -11.27 24.18
CA ALA A 170 -14.12 -12.25 23.80
C ALA A 170 -14.20 -12.43 22.28
N GLY A 171 -14.22 -13.69 21.85
CA GLY A 171 -14.30 -14.08 20.45
C GLY A 171 -13.09 -13.68 19.62
N ARG A 172 -13.29 -13.60 18.29
CA ARG A 172 -12.22 -13.25 17.34
C ARG A 172 -12.13 -11.74 17.15
N LYS A 173 -10.97 -11.19 17.43
CA LYS A 173 -10.67 -9.76 17.34
C LYS A 173 -9.38 -9.51 16.58
N MET A 174 -9.33 -8.34 15.93
CA MET A 174 -8.12 -7.78 15.34
C MET A 174 -7.79 -6.48 16.08
N LEU A 175 -6.70 -6.47 16.83
CA LEU A 175 -6.21 -5.27 17.51
C LEU A 175 -5.09 -4.65 16.69
N CYS A 176 -5.25 -3.38 16.36
CA CYS A 176 -4.29 -2.64 15.53
C CYS A 176 -3.64 -1.54 16.36
N PHE A 177 -2.35 -1.64 16.61
CA PHE A 177 -1.57 -0.65 17.35
C PHE A 177 -0.97 0.37 16.41
N TYR A 178 -1.39 1.64 16.54
CA TYR A 178 -0.97 2.74 15.69
C TYR A 178 -0.50 3.96 16.48
N THR A 179 0.35 4.76 15.86
CA THR A 179 0.51 6.16 16.27
C THR A 179 0.03 7.07 15.16
N THR A 180 -0.60 8.18 15.54
CA THR A 180 -1.30 9.08 14.62
C THR A 180 -0.38 9.73 13.57
N LYS A 181 0.91 9.84 13.85
CA LYS A 181 1.92 10.49 12.96
C LYS A 181 2.81 9.52 12.19
N CYS A 182 2.64 8.22 12.36
CA CYS A 182 3.47 7.21 11.71
C CYS A 182 2.95 6.87 10.30
N GLU A 183 3.79 7.05 9.29
CA GLU A 183 3.44 6.74 7.90
C GLU A 183 3.11 5.26 7.66
N TYR A 184 3.87 4.35 8.26
CA TYR A 184 3.58 2.91 8.15
C TYR A 184 2.28 2.54 8.86
N CYS A 185 1.91 3.24 9.93
CA CYS A 185 0.62 3.07 10.60
C CYS A 185 -0.54 3.52 9.68
N ILE A 186 -0.39 4.66 9.03
CA ILE A 186 -1.35 5.18 8.03
C ILE A 186 -1.54 4.16 6.89
N LEU A 187 -0.44 3.64 6.33
CA LEU A 187 -0.49 2.64 5.26
C LEU A 187 -1.08 1.30 5.73
N THR A 188 -0.83 0.91 6.98
CA THR A 188 -1.40 -0.32 7.55
C THR A 188 -2.89 -0.18 7.80
N ALA A 189 -3.34 0.95 8.33
CA ALA A 189 -4.76 1.23 8.53
C ALA A 189 -5.52 1.19 7.19
N ASN A 190 -4.96 1.79 6.12
CA ASN A 190 -5.52 1.66 4.77
C ASN A 190 -5.59 0.19 4.31
N LYS A 191 -4.48 -0.56 4.47
CA LYS A 191 -4.40 -1.97 4.08
C LYS A 191 -5.45 -2.83 4.79
N ILE A 192 -5.59 -2.68 6.10
CA ILE A 192 -6.60 -3.42 6.90
C ILE A 192 -8.02 -3.03 6.48
N SER A 193 -8.27 -1.73 6.26
CA SER A 193 -9.57 -1.26 5.78
C SER A 193 -9.94 -1.87 4.43
N LEU A 194 -9.01 -1.92 3.49
CA LEU A 194 -9.24 -2.55 2.18
C LEU A 194 -9.48 -4.06 2.30
N ILE A 195 -8.73 -4.77 3.15
CA ILE A 195 -8.95 -6.20 3.41
C ILE A 195 -10.36 -6.41 3.99
N GLN A 196 -10.74 -5.60 4.97
CA GLN A 196 -12.05 -5.65 5.60
C GLN A 196 -13.17 -5.43 4.57
N GLN A 197 -13.08 -4.37 3.75
CA GLN A 197 -14.09 -4.02 2.75
C GLN A 197 -14.19 -5.07 1.64
N ASN A 198 -13.06 -5.51 1.09
CA ASN A 198 -13.03 -6.47 -0.02
C ASN A 198 -13.56 -7.86 0.39
N ASN A 199 -13.46 -8.22 1.67
CA ASN A 199 -13.82 -9.54 2.19
C ASN A 199 -15.04 -9.50 3.14
N ASN A 200 -15.71 -8.35 3.29
CA ASN A 200 -16.88 -8.16 4.15
C ASN A 200 -16.67 -8.63 5.60
N ILE A 201 -15.47 -8.41 6.18
CA ILE A 201 -15.21 -8.71 7.59
C ILE A 201 -16.00 -7.74 8.46
N ASN A 202 -16.61 -8.25 9.55
CA ASN A 202 -17.37 -7.41 10.45
C ASN A 202 -16.50 -6.34 11.12
N THR A 203 -16.90 -5.08 11.00
CA THR A 203 -16.19 -3.94 11.57
C THR A 203 -16.05 -3.98 13.09
N THR A 204 -17.00 -4.62 13.80
CA THR A 204 -16.96 -4.79 15.25
C THR A 204 -15.86 -5.74 15.74
N CYS A 205 -15.26 -6.52 14.83
CA CYS A 205 -14.12 -7.38 15.15
C CYS A 205 -12.79 -6.66 15.07
N ILE A 206 -12.74 -5.41 14.59
CA ILE A 206 -11.51 -4.62 14.41
C ILE A 206 -11.51 -3.47 15.40
N PHE A 207 -10.41 -3.33 16.13
CA PHE A 207 -10.23 -2.29 17.13
C PHE A 207 -8.86 -1.64 16.99
N ASN A 208 -8.84 -0.31 17.01
CA ASN A 208 -7.60 0.46 16.89
C ASN A 208 -7.16 0.95 18.27
N ILE A 209 -5.93 0.70 18.64
CA ILE A 209 -5.30 1.22 19.85
C ILE A 209 -4.26 2.25 19.44
N PHE A 210 -4.49 3.49 19.84
CA PHE A 210 -3.64 4.60 19.46
C PHE A 210 -2.72 5.04 20.59
N TRP A 211 -1.55 5.48 20.19
CA TRP A 211 -0.72 6.40 20.93
C TRP A 211 -0.58 7.68 20.13
N GLY A 212 -0.85 8.81 20.77
CA GLY A 212 -0.78 10.15 20.18
C GLY A 212 -1.85 11.08 20.71
N GLU A 213 -2.11 12.15 20.01
CA GLU A 213 -3.15 13.12 20.35
C GLU A 213 -4.43 12.82 19.55
N GLU A 214 -5.57 12.84 20.21
CA GLU A 214 -6.86 12.61 19.55
C GLU A 214 -7.14 13.67 18.46
N ALA A 215 -6.63 14.88 18.64
CA ALA A 215 -6.71 15.96 17.66
C ALA A 215 -6.03 15.61 16.31
N ASP A 216 -5.12 14.66 16.27
CA ASP A 216 -4.45 14.19 15.05
C ASP A 216 -5.27 13.14 14.27
N LEU A 217 -6.30 12.53 14.87
CA LEU A 217 -7.11 11.47 14.24
C LEU A 217 -7.76 11.89 12.92
N PRO A 218 -8.36 13.07 12.77
CA PRO A 218 -8.94 13.48 11.49
C PRO A 218 -7.91 13.46 10.36
N ASN A 219 -6.68 13.93 10.65
CA ASN A 219 -5.58 13.91 9.69
C ASN A 219 -5.09 12.48 9.38
N PHE A 220 -5.05 11.60 10.39
CA PHE A 220 -4.72 10.19 10.21
C PHE A 220 -5.72 9.49 9.28
N TYR A 221 -7.03 9.64 9.52
CA TYR A 221 -8.07 9.04 8.69
C TYR A 221 -8.13 9.67 7.28
N MET A 222 -7.95 10.98 7.18
CA MET A 222 -7.87 11.66 5.88
C MET A 222 -6.70 11.13 5.03
N LYS A 223 -5.52 10.94 5.63
CA LYS A 223 -4.34 10.43 4.92
C LYS A 223 -4.40 8.94 4.62
N SER A 224 -4.94 8.14 5.53
CA SER A 224 -5.06 6.70 5.33
C SER A 224 -6.21 6.33 4.40
N GLY A 225 -7.29 7.13 4.34
CA GLY A 225 -8.53 6.73 3.70
C GLY A 225 -9.14 5.48 4.32
N ALA A 226 -8.78 5.16 5.57
CA ALA A 226 -9.22 3.96 6.25
C ALA A 226 -10.64 4.12 6.81
N SER A 227 -11.33 2.98 6.97
CA SER A 227 -12.59 2.94 7.70
C SER A 227 -12.40 3.34 9.15
N HIS A 228 -13.42 3.97 9.73
CA HIS A 228 -13.46 4.28 11.15
C HIS A 228 -13.92 3.03 11.91
N TYR A 229 -13.00 2.45 12.67
CA TYR A 229 -13.30 1.36 13.62
C TYR A 229 -13.37 1.91 15.02
N ASN A 230 -13.89 1.12 15.96
CA ASN A 230 -13.77 1.45 17.38
C ASN A 230 -12.30 1.64 17.74
N TYR A 231 -12.03 2.62 18.57
CA TYR A 231 -10.67 2.94 18.96
C TYR A 231 -10.59 3.44 20.40
N ASP A 232 -9.39 3.36 20.94
CA ASP A 232 -9.05 4.00 22.19
C ASP A 232 -7.61 4.47 22.20
N PHE A 233 -7.29 5.33 23.16
CA PHE A 233 -5.95 5.83 23.39
C PHE A 233 -5.36 5.24 24.65
N ILE A 234 -4.12 4.77 24.58
CA ILE A 234 -3.33 4.40 25.75
C ILE A 234 -2.11 5.31 25.85
N ASN A 235 -1.56 5.42 27.07
CA ASN A 235 -0.37 6.23 27.27
C ASN A 235 0.85 5.68 26.53
N VAL A 236 1.80 6.55 26.21
CA VAL A 236 2.98 6.20 25.41
C VAL A 236 3.84 5.11 26.06
N ILE A 237 3.95 5.09 27.38
CA ILE A 237 4.81 4.15 28.10
C ILE A 237 4.25 2.75 27.98
N ASP A 238 2.95 2.57 28.21
CA ASP A 238 2.29 1.27 28.09
C ASP A 238 2.25 0.80 26.64
N PHE A 239 1.96 1.71 25.69
CA PHE A 239 2.02 1.41 24.26
C PHE A 239 3.38 0.84 23.84
N LEU A 240 4.47 1.54 24.20
CA LEU A 240 5.83 1.11 23.86
C LEU A 240 6.25 -0.17 24.58
N LYS A 241 5.82 -0.38 25.82
CA LYS A 241 6.09 -1.61 26.56
C LYS A 241 5.33 -2.80 26.00
N ILE A 242 4.07 -2.64 25.58
CA ILE A 242 3.27 -3.70 24.95
C ILE A 242 3.86 -4.08 23.60
N THR A 243 4.16 -3.09 22.75
CA THR A 243 4.62 -3.30 21.38
C THR A 243 6.12 -3.53 21.27
N ASN A 244 6.86 -3.46 22.40
CA ASN A 244 8.32 -3.44 22.43
C ASN A 244 8.94 -2.44 21.45
N GLY A 245 8.31 -1.25 21.34
CA GLY A 245 8.71 -0.16 20.45
C GLY A 245 8.47 -0.41 18.96
N VAL A 246 7.85 -1.53 18.57
CA VAL A 246 7.54 -1.82 17.17
C VAL A 246 6.16 -1.27 16.81
N MET A 247 6.08 -0.56 15.69
CA MET A 247 4.83 -0.02 15.16
C MET A 247 4.88 0.11 13.64
N PRO A 248 3.77 -0.19 12.95
CA PRO A 248 2.51 -0.74 13.46
C PRO A 248 2.62 -2.22 13.85
N ILE A 249 1.80 -2.68 14.79
CA ILE A 249 1.56 -4.09 15.05
C ILE A 249 0.06 -4.38 14.90
N VAL A 250 -0.27 -5.48 14.26
CA VAL A 250 -1.63 -6.00 14.14
C VAL A 250 -1.66 -7.38 14.78
N LEU A 251 -2.53 -7.57 15.77
CA LEU A 251 -2.72 -8.82 16.51
C LEU A 251 -4.05 -9.45 16.10
N LEU A 252 -4.03 -10.72 15.72
CA LEU A 252 -5.24 -11.54 15.67
C LEU A 252 -5.36 -12.27 17.01
N MET A 253 -6.49 -12.09 17.66
CA MET A 253 -6.79 -12.64 18.96
C MET A 253 -8.06 -13.49 18.90
N GLU A 254 -8.05 -14.60 19.63
CA GLU A 254 -9.22 -15.46 19.86
C GLU A 254 -9.34 -15.75 21.36
N ASP A 255 -10.46 -15.34 21.94
CA ASP A 255 -10.75 -15.47 23.36
C ASP A 255 -9.59 -15.01 24.28
N GLY A 256 -9.05 -13.80 23.98
CA GLY A 256 -7.97 -13.20 24.74
C GLY A 256 -6.56 -13.66 24.34
N ASN A 257 -6.43 -14.74 23.58
CA ASN A 257 -5.12 -15.30 23.20
C ASN A 257 -4.64 -14.74 21.86
N ILE A 258 -3.38 -14.39 21.76
CA ILE A 258 -2.75 -13.95 20.51
C ILE A 258 -2.50 -15.16 19.62
N ILE A 259 -3.23 -15.24 18.49
CA ILE A 259 -3.08 -16.32 17.51
C ILE A 259 -1.99 -15.96 16.50
N LYS A 260 -1.95 -14.70 16.05
CA LYS A 260 -0.96 -14.24 15.07
C LYS A 260 -0.65 -12.76 15.19
N GLN A 261 0.56 -12.41 14.78
CA GLN A 261 1.07 -11.03 14.84
C GLN A 261 1.57 -10.64 13.46
N TYR A 262 1.28 -9.40 13.08
CA TYR A 262 1.71 -8.83 11.81
C TYR A 262 2.32 -7.44 12.00
N ASP A 263 3.27 -7.12 11.13
CA ASP A 263 3.66 -5.75 10.81
C ASP A 263 3.10 -5.33 9.44
N TYR A 264 3.42 -4.13 9.02
CA TYR A 264 3.03 -3.61 7.71
C TYR A 264 3.38 -4.54 6.53
N ARG A 265 4.50 -5.31 6.59
CA ARG A 265 5.04 -6.08 5.47
C ARG A 265 4.60 -7.54 5.40
N ASN A 266 4.20 -8.11 6.52
CA ASN A 266 3.85 -9.53 6.58
C ASN A 266 2.35 -9.80 6.74
N ILE A 267 1.49 -8.80 6.62
CA ILE A 267 0.03 -8.97 6.63
C ILE A 267 -0.39 -9.94 5.53
N ASP A 268 -1.02 -11.04 5.94
CA ASP A 268 -1.51 -12.10 5.08
C ASP A 268 -3.04 -12.04 5.00
N GLU A 269 -3.54 -11.53 3.85
CA GLU A 269 -4.97 -11.40 3.59
C GLU A 269 -5.69 -12.74 3.72
N ASN A 270 -5.14 -13.81 3.11
CA ASN A 270 -5.80 -15.11 3.09
C ASN A 270 -5.99 -15.66 4.50
N TYR A 271 -4.97 -15.55 5.36
CA TYR A 271 -5.05 -15.99 6.73
C TYR A 271 -6.03 -15.14 7.55
N ILE A 272 -6.06 -13.83 7.37
CA ILE A 272 -7.00 -12.93 8.06
C ILE A 272 -8.43 -13.29 7.68
N VAL A 273 -8.71 -13.47 6.40
CA VAL A 273 -10.03 -13.84 5.89
C VAL A 273 -10.45 -15.20 6.46
N GLU A 274 -9.57 -16.20 6.40
CA GLU A 274 -9.84 -17.53 6.95
C GLU A 274 -10.08 -17.47 8.46
N PHE A 275 -9.33 -16.65 9.20
CA PHE A 275 -9.48 -16.47 10.64
C PHE A 275 -10.86 -15.94 11.03
N PHE A 276 -11.43 -15.00 10.26
CA PHE A 276 -12.74 -14.44 10.57
C PHE A 276 -13.93 -15.20 9.97
N ILE A 277 -13.72 -16.01 8.91
CA ILE A 277 -14.79 -16.77 8.23
C ILE A 277 -14.95 -18.18 8.81
N ARG A 278 -13.90 -18.77 9.41
CA ARG A 278 -14.02 -20.07 10.06
C ARG A 278 -15.10 -19.99 11.17
N ASN A 279 -16.18 -20.78 10.98
CA ASN A 279 -17.19 -21.04 12.01
C ASN A 279 -16.63 -21.91 13.12
#